data_ee2ac051bd25cd94fe97c9e5e55bf816
#
_entry.id   ee2ac051bd25cd94fe97c9e5e55bf816
#
_cell.length_a   1.000
_cell.length_b   1.000
_cell.length_c   1.000
_cell.angle_alpha   90.00
_cell.angle_beta   90.00
_cell.angle_gamma   90.00
#
_symmetry.space_group_name_H-M   'P 1'
#
loop_
_entity.id
_entity.type
_entity.pdbx_description
1 polymer ?
#
loop_
_entity_poly.entity_id
_entity_poly.type
_entity_poly.pdbx_seq_one_letter_code
_entity_poly.pdbx_strand_id
1 'polypeptide(L)'
;MPHEIEVLPSPAVHNRLYHLAGIVIMSLNQTRHRIRGYRNPRPQDAPHATDALRYDGAVVENWLSHLSHYQAGEVDLRGKDVLELGPGPDLGTGLILLAKGARSYTAVDAHPLVHRTSAAQHRDLAIAIAASFELDDAERRELVKLAVHPGEGDSRLRYVHVPHFDLGVLDSDSFDLVLSHSSLEHVSRIKKTLEQVSRTARAGARFVAEIDLQTHTRWVRDHDPLNIYRYRSSL
;
A
#
# COMPACT_ATOMS: atom_id res chain seq x y z
N MET A 1 -28.58 5.48 11.13
CA MET A 1 -28.72 4.13 11.72
C MET A 1 -27.40 3.42 11.49
N PRO A 2 -26.73 2.83 12.50
CA PRO A 2 -25.54 2.03 12.25
C PRO A 2 -25.98 0.82 11.41
N HIS A 3 -25.35 0.63 10.26
CA HIS A 3 -25.51 -0.61 9.51
C HIS A 3 -24.96 -1.74 10.38
N GLU A 4 -25.81 -2.64 10.81
CA GLU A 4 -25.39 -3.91 11.39
C GLU A 4 -24.50 -4.60 10.36
N ILE A 5 -23.24 -4.80 10.73
CA ILE A 5 -22.32 -5.61 9.92
C ILE A 5 -22.83 -7.05 10.07
N GLU A 6 -23.45 -7.58 9.03
CA GLU A 6 -23.85 -8.97 8.98
C GLU A 6 -22.58 -9.82 9.00
N VAL A 7 -22.28 -10.39 10.17
CA VAL A 7 -21.15 -11.31 10.33
C VAL A 7 -21.56 -12.63 9.69
N LEU A 8 -21.13 -12.82 8.44
CA LEU A 8 -21.31 -14.10 7.76
C LEU A 8 -20.61 -15.21 8.57
N PRO A 9 -21.27 -16.35 8.81
CA PRO A 9 -20.66 -17.45 9.52
C PRO A 9 -19.42 -17.91 8.76
N SER A 10 -18.32 -18.16 9.50
CA SER A 10 -17.09 -18.70 8.92
C SER A 10 -17.43 -19.95 8.11
N PRO A 11 -17.04 -20.04 6.84
CA PRO A 11 -17.32 -21.20 6.01
C PRO A 11 -16.77 -22.44 6.70
N ALA A 12 -17.61 -23.47 6.86
CA ALA A 12 -17.20 -24.72 7.49
C ALA A 12 -16.02 -25.32 6.72
N VAL A 13 -15.03 -25.84 7.44
CA VAL A 13 -13.87 -26.50 6.81
C VAL A 13 -14.35 -27.81 6.20
N HIS A 14 -14.88 -27.78 4.99
CA HIS A 14 -15.37 -28.98 4.31
C HIS A 14 -14.27 -29.79 3.64
N ASN A 15 -13.05 -29.23 3.53
CA ASN A 15 -11.98 -29.89 2.79
C ASN A 15 -10.71 -30.04 3.62
N ARG A 16 -10.62 -31.18 4.36
CA ARG A 16 -9.41 -31.55 5.11
C ARG A 16 -8.16 -31.64 4.22
N LEU A 17 -8.33 -31.93 2.94
CA LEU A 17 -7.24 -32.02 1.98
C LEU A 17 -6.55 -30.66 1.78
N TYR A 18 -7.34 -29.58 1.57
CA TYR A 18 -6.78 -28.24 1.43
C TYR A 18 -6.16 -27.73 2.73
N HIS A 19 -6.71 -28.14 3.89
CA HIS A 19 -6.09 -27.82 5.17
C HIS A 19 -4.71 -28.47 5.30
N LEU A 20 -4.59 -29.77 5.02
CA LEU A 20 -3.30 -30.49 5.04
C LEU A 20 -2.31 -29.93 4.00
N ALA A 21 -2.78 -29.66 2.79
CA ALA A 21 -1.97 -29.05 1.74
C ALA A 21 -1.42 -27.67 2.17
N GLY A 22 -2.25 -26.86 2.82
CA GLY A 22 -1.82 -25.57 3.37
C GLY A 22 -0.74 -25.72 4.45
N ILE A 23 -0.85 -26.69 5.35
CA ILE A 23 0.20 -26.96 6.36
C ILE A 23 1.53 -27.28 5.66
N VAL A 24 1.51 -28.16 4.66
CA VAL A 24 2.72 -28.54 3.90
C VAL A 24 3.33 -27.32 3.21
N ILE A 25 2.52 -26.53 2.52
CA ILE A 25 3.00 -25.34 1.80
C ILE A 25 3.59 -24.30 2.75
N MET A 26 2.92 -24.01 3.87
CA MET A 26 3.43 -23.06 4.85
C MET A 26 4.75 -23.53 5.46
N SER A 27 4.86 -24.82 5.79
CA SER A 27 6.09 -25.41 6.33
C SER A 27 7.24 -25.35 5.32
N LEU A 28 6.97 -25.64 4.04
CA LEU A 28 7.95 -25.52 2.96
C LEU A 28 8.39 -24.08 2.73
N ASN A 29 7.45 -23.14 2.73
CA ASN A 29 7.74 -21.73 2.60
C ASN A 29 8.56 -21.21 3.79
N GLN A 30 8.20 -21.59 5.01
CA GLN A 30 8.95 -21.21 6.21
C GLN A 30 10.40 -21.72 6.15
N THR A 31 10.59 -22.98 5.73
CA THR A 31 11.91 -23.58 5.56
C THR A 31 12.71 -22.84 4.47
N ARG A 32 12.05 -22.56 3.34
CA ARG A 32 12.66 -21.78 2.24
C ARG A 32 13.09 -20.39 2.70
N HIS A 33 12.25 -19.69 3.48
CA HIS A 33 12.55 -18.36 3.99
C HIS A 33 13.69 -18.38 5.02
N ARG A 34 13.78 -19.43 5.84
CA ARG A 34 14.92 -19.59 6.78
C ARG A 34 16.25 -19.79 6.03
N ILE A 35 16.25 -20.54 4.92
CA ILE A 35 17.48 -20.87 4.17
C ILE A 35 17.88 -19.72 3.22
N ARG A 36 16.93 -19.11 2.53
CA ARG A 36 17.19 -18.14 1.44
C ARG A 36 16.90 -16.69 1.80
N GLY A 37 16.44 -16.42 3.01
CA GLY A 37 15.87 -15.15 3.39
C GLY A 37 14.52 -14.87 2.72
N TYR A 38 13.80 -13.88 3.22
CA TYR A 38 12.54 -13.44 2.62
C TYR A 38 12.83 -12.68 1.31
N ARG A 39 12.29 -13.15 0.19
CA ARG A 39 12.58 -12.62 -1.15
C ARG A 39 11.34 -12.08 -1.88
N ASN A 40 10.30 -11.73 -1.16
CA ASN A 40 9.09 -11.14 -1.74
C ASN A 40 8.80 -9.78 -1.11
N PRO A 41 8.03 -8.93 -1.80
CA PRO A 41 7.52 -9.07 -3.15
C PRO A 41 8.60 -8.77 -4.20
N ARG A 42 8.39 -9.26 -5.43
CA ARG A 42 9.15 -8.78 -6.58
C ARG A 42 8.50 -7.49 -7.05
N PRO A 43 9.26 -6.52 -7.59
CA PRO A 43 8.66 -5.46 -8.38
C PRO A 43 7.75 -6.14 -9.41
N GLN A 44 6.51 -5.71 -9.52
CA GLN A 44 5.72 -6.15 -10.65
C GLN A 44 6.48 -5.66 -11.88
N ASP A 45 6.75 -6.55 -12.82
CA ASP A 45 7.12 -6.15 -14.16
C ASP A 45 5.86 -5.52 -14.77
N ALA A 46 5.52 -4.30 -14.38
CA ALA A 46 4.57 -3.49 -15.11
C ALA A 46 5.28 -3.10 -16.41
N PRO A 47 5.03 -3.78 -17.52
CA PRO A 47 5.84 -3.62 -18.72
C PRO A 47 5.65 -2.23 -19.31
N HIS A 48 4.60 -1.50 -18.90
CA HIS A 48 4.25 -0.19 -19.46
C HIS A 48 3.77 0.77 -18.35
N ALA A 49 4.22 2.02 -18.42
CA ALA A 49 3.79 3.11 -17.55
C ALA A 49 2.25 3.30 -17.52
N THR A 50 1.57 3.00 -18.63
CA THR A 50 0.11 3.05 -18.74
C THR A 50 -0.61 2.02 -17.88
N ASP A 51 -0.02 0.84 -17.67
CA ASP A 51 -0.61 -0.20 -16.83
C ASP A 51 -0.43 0.15 -15.34
N ALA A 52 0.75 0.69 -14.97
CA ALA A 52 1.00 1.21 -13.64
C ALA A 52 0.04 2.38 -13.33
N LEU A 53 -0.06 3.38 -14.24
CA LEU A 53 -0.99 4.50 -14.09
C LEU A 53 -2.43 4.04 -13.88
N ARG A 54 -2.90 3.04 -14.64
CA ARG A 54 -4.27 2.52 -14.51
C ARG A 54 -4.48 1.86 -13.14
N TYR A 55 -3.52 1.07 -12.67
CA TYR A 55 -3.58 0.40 -11.38
C TYR A 55 -3.56 1.42 -10.23
N ASP A 56 -2.57 2.31 -10.21
CA ASP A 56 -2.41 3.32 -9.17
C ASP A 56 -3.58 4.31 -9.14
N GLY A 57 -4.08 4.67 -10.33
CA GLY A 57 -5.29 5.48 -10.47
C GLY A 57 -6.51 4.82 -9.83
N ALA A 58 -6.72 3.53 -10.09
CA ALA A 58 -7.81 2.77 -9.48
C ALA A 58 -7.67 2.68 -7.95
N VAL A 59 -6.46 2.48 -7.43
CA VAL A 59 -6.20 2.48 -5.98
C VAL A 59 -6.53 3.83 -5.35
N VAL A 60 -6.05 4.92 -5.94
CA VAL A 60 -6.32 6.28 -5.43
C VAL A 60 -7.82 6.60 -5.50
N GLU A 61 -8.48 6.28 -6.60
CA GLU A 61 -9.94 6.49 -6.74
C GLU A 61 -10.73 5.72 -5.69
N ASN A 62 -10.34 4.48 -5.41
CA ASN A 62 -10.97 3.66 -4.37
C ASN A 62 -10.82 4.30 -2.99
N TRP A 63 -9.61 4.73 -2.60
CA TRP A 63 -9.40 5.45 -1.34
C TRP A 63 -10.24 6.73 -1.23
N LEU A 64 -10.25 7.54 -2.28
CA LEU A 64 -11.01 8.80 -2.28
C LEU A 64 -12.52 8.56 -2.25
N SER A 65 -13.00 7.50 -2.90
CA SER A 65 -14.40 7.07 -2.82
C SER A 65 -14.79 6.69 -1.38
N HIS A 66 -13.98 5.87 -0.70
CA HIS A 66 -14.23 5.51 0.70
C HIS A 66 -14.22 6.74 1.61
N LEU A 67 -13.26 7.64 1.43
CA LEU A 67 -13.21 8.89 2.19
C LEU A 67 -14.43 9.77 1.95
N SER A 68 -14.84 9.92 0.69
CA SER A 68 -16.02 10.71 0.31
C SER A 68 -17.30 10.16 0.95
N HIS A 69 -17.48 8.84 0.95
CA HIS A 69 -18.60 8.20 1.62
C HIS A 69 -18.57 8.40 3.14
N TYR A 70 -17.39 8.23 3.76
CA TYR A 70 -17.23 8.38 5.21
C TYR A 70 -17.54 9.79 5.70
N GLN A 71 -17.10 10.84 4.96
CA GLN A 71 -17.30 12.25 5.34
C GLN A 71 -18.55 12.89 4.73
N ALA A 72 -19.31 12.12 3.93
CA ALA A 72 -20.50 12.58 3.21
C ALA A 72 -20.24 13.85 2.35
N GLY A 73 -19.09 13.88 1.64
CA GLY A 73 -18.71 15.02 0.81
C GLY A 73 -17.44 14.78 0.01
N GLU A 74 -17.09 15.72 -0.85
CA GLU A 74 -15.88 15.65 -1.65
C GLU A 74 -14.60 15.68 -0.80
N VAL A 75 -13.58 14.99 -1.28
CA VAL A 75 -12.25 14.94 -0.64
C VAL A 75 -11.37 16.03 -1.22
N ASP A 76 -11.04 17.02 -0.42
CA ASP A 76 -10.06 18.05 -0.78
C ASP A 76 -8.66 17.65 -0.29
N LEU A 77 -7.76 17.39 -1.22
CA LEU A 77 -6.36 17.04 -0.95
C LEU A 77 -5.45 18.27 -0.83
N ARG A 78 -5.93 19.48 -1.17
CA ARG A 78 -5.11 20.69 -1.16
C ARG A 78 -4.54 20.95 0.23
N GLY A 79 -3.22 21.10 0.27
CA GLY A 79 -2.48 21.37 1.51
C GLY A 79 -2.39 20.19 2.48
N LYS A 80 -2.81 18.98 2.09
CA LYS A 80 -2.75 17.78 2.92
C LYS A 80 -1.38 17.10 2.83
N ASP A 81 -0.87 16.67 3.97
CA ASP A 81 0.27 15.76 4.07
C ASP A 81 -0.23 14.32 4.13
N VAL A 82 0.24 13.50 3.22
CA VAL A 82 -0.21 12.13 3.05
C VAL A 82 0.90 11.14 3.41
N LEU A 83 0.56 10.12 4.19
CA LEU A 83 1.39 8.95 4.47
C LEU A 83 0.78 7.73 3.79
N GLU A 84 1.59 6.98 3.06
CA GLU A 84 1.20 5.66 2.55
C GLU A 84 2.05 4.56 3.18
N LEU A 85 1.40 3.48 3.59
CA LEU A 85 2.04 2.27 4.09
C LEU A 85 2.04 1.20 3.02
N GLY A 86 3.25 0.84 2.54
CA GLY A 86 3.45 -0.19 1.53
C GLY A 86 3.08 0.23 0.11
N PRO A 87 3.75 1.25 -0.48
CA PRO A 87 3.44 1.73 -1.84
C PRO A 87 3.73 0.69 -2.93
N GLY A 88 4.51 -0.34 -2.62
CA GLY A 88 4.95 -1.30 -3.62
C GLY A 88 6.19 -0.84 -4.40
N PRO A 89 6.31 -1.25 -5.69
CA PRO A 89 7.55 -1.05 -6.46
C PRO A 89 7.71 0.32 -7.08
N ASP A 90 6.68 1.13 -7.10
CA ASP A 90 6.70 2.50 -7.64
C ASP A 90 6.00 3.47 -6.69
N LEU A 91 5.90 4.73 -7.09
CA LEU A 91 5.32 5.81 -6.31
C LEU A 91 4.14 6.47 -7.06
N GLY A 92 3.49 5.72 -7.96
CA GLY A 92 2.44 6.26 -8.82
C GLY A 92 1.25 6.78 -8.04
N THR A 93 0.80 6.08 -6.99
CA THR A 93 -0.25 6.58 -6.07
C THR A 93 0.11 7.95 -5.49
N GLY A 94 1.35 8.11 -5.03
CA GLY A 94 1.84 9.38 -4.47
C GLY A 94 1.92 10.50 -5.51
N LEU A 95 2.40 10.19 -6.72
CA LEU A 95 2.45 11.15 -7.82
C LEU A 95 1.05 11.61 -8.22
N ILE A 96 0.07 10.70 -8.25
CA ILE A 96 -1.35 11.03 -8.52
C ILE A 96 -1.92 11.91 -7.41
N LEU A 97 -1.65 11.61 -6.13
CA LEU A 97 -2.12 12.41 -5.01
C LEU A 97 -1.51 13.82 -5.04
N LEU A 98 -0.24 13.96 -5.41
CA LEU A 98 0.42 15.26 -5.60
C LEU A 98 -0.17 16.02 -6.77
N ALA A 99 -0.46 15.36 -7.91
CA ALA A 99 -1.15 15.96 -9.05
C ALA A 99 -2.58 16.43 -8.71
N LYS A 100 -3.24 15.74 -7.76
CA LYS A 100 -4.56 16.15 -7.21
C LYS A 100 -4.45 17.25 -6.13
N GLY A 101 -3.26 17.79 -5.85
CA GLY A 101 -3.06 18.95 -4.97
C GLY A 101 -2.58 18.65 -3.56
N ALA A 102 -2.21 17.40 -3.22
CA ALA A 102 -1.59 17.11 -1.94
C ALA A 102 -0.32 17.96 -1.74
N ARG A 103 -0.10 18.45 -0.51
CA ARG A 103 1.09 19.24 -0.18
C ARG A 103 2.34 18.39 -0.23
N SER A 104 2.29 17.24 0.42
CA SER A 104 3.39 16.29 0.45
C SER A 104 2.87 14.85 0.50
N TYR A 105 3.73 13.94 0.09
CA TYR A 105 3.48 12.52 0.17
C TYR A 105 4.72 11.82 0.71
N THR A 106 4.54 11.00 1.73
CA THR A 106 5.56 10.14 2.30
C THR A 106 5.13 8.69 2.19
N ALA A 107 5.94 7.86 1.56
CA ALA A 107 5.72 6.42 1.49
C ALA A 107 6.68 5.68 2.42
N VAL A 108 6.16 4.70 3.16
CA VAL A 108 6.97 3.84 4.02
C VAL A 108 6.77 2.39 3.60
N ASP A 109 7.88 1.68 3.40
CA ASP A 109 7.85 0.25 3.07
C ASP A 109 8.83 -0.54 3.93
N ALA A 110 8.47 -1.79 4.23
CA ALA A 110 9.34 -2.76 4.90
C ALA A 110 10.39 -3.36 3.95
N HIS A 111 10.19 -3.21 2.64
CA HIS A 111 11.07 -3.70 1.58
C HIS A 111 11.47 -2.56 0.63
N PRO A 112 12.76 -2.47 0.21
CA PRO A 112 13.23 -1.38 -0.65
C PRO A 112 12.83 -1.58 -2.12
N LEU A 113 11.52 -1.74 -2.40
CA LEU A 113 11.03 -2.09 -3.73
C LEU A 113 11.21 -0.95 -4.73
N VAL A 114 10.91 0.28 -4.33
CA VAL A 114 11.07 1.48 -5.15
C VAL A 114 12.52 1.63 -5.63
N HIS A 115 13.51 1.31 -4.80
CA HIS A 115 14.92 1.35 -5.18
C HIS A 115 15.32 0.28 -6.22
N ARG A 116 14.46 -0.71 -6.47
CA ARG A 116 14.69 -1.75 -7.49
C ARG A 116 14.06 -1.41 -8.83
N THR A 117 13.17 -0.43 -8.85
CA THR A 117 12.55 0.10 -10.07
C THR A 117 13.50 1.12 -10.70
N SER A 118 13.65 1.08 -12.01
CA SER A 118 14.61 1.96 -12.70
C SER A 118 14.12 3.41 -12.72
N ALA A 119 15.06 4.36 -12.73
CA ALA A 119 14.74 5.78 -12.87
C ALA A 119 13.99 6.09 -14.18
N ALA A 120 14.21 5.29 -15.24
CA ALA A 120 13.48 5.41 -16.49
C ALA A 120 11.99 5.06 -16.30
N GLN A 121 11.68 3.96 -15.60
CA GLN A 121 10.30 3.56 -15.31
C GLN A 121 9.58 4.60 -14.45
N HIS A 122 10.24 5.12 -13.40
CA HIS A 122 9.68 6.21 -12.59
C HIS A 122 9.40 7.47 -13.42
N ARG A 123 10.32 7.82 -14.33
CA ARG A 123 10.14 8.95 -15.25
C ARG A 123 8.96 8.75 -16.18
N ASP A 124 8.88 7.60 -16.83
CA ASP A 124 7.83 7.29 -17.80
C ASP A 124 6.45 7.29 -17.13
N LEU A 125 6.35 6.75 -15.92
CA LEU A 125 5.14 6.80 -15.11
C LEU A 125 4.74 8.25 -14.76
N ALA A 126 5.68 9.07 -14.31
CA ALA A 126 5.43 10.48 -14.00
C ALA A 126 4.96 11.29 -15.24
N ILE A 127 5.54 11.01 -16.41
CA ILE A 127 5.12 11.62 -17.67
C ILE A 127 3.68 11.19 -18.03
N ALA A 128 3.35 9.91 -17.87
CA ALA A 128 2.02 9.41 -18.15
C ALA A 128 0.97 10.02 -17.19
N ILE A 129 1.31 10.15 -15.90
CA ILE A 129 0.46 10.81 -14.91
C ILE A 129 0.27 12.29 -15.28
N ALA A 130 1.34 13.02 -15.55
CA ALA A 130 1.28 14.44 -15.92
C ALA A 130 0.37 14.68 -17.13
N ALA A 131 0.45 13.79 -18.14
CA ALA A 131 -0.41 13.87 -19.32
C ALA A 131 -1.89 13.59 -19.00
N SER A 132 -2.17 12.62 -18.10
CA SER A 132 -3.55 12.28 -17.73
C SER A 132 -4.23 13.35 -16.87
N PHE A 133 -3.46 14.18 -16.17
CA PHE A 133 -3.95 15.32 -15.38
C PHE A 133 -3.79 16.67 -16.09
N GLU A 134 -3.39 16.66 -17.38
CA GLU A 134 -3.20 17.88 -18.18
C GLU A 134 -2.31 18.93 -17.51
N LEU A 135 -1.28 18.45 -16.78
CA LEU A 135 -0.35 19.34 -16.06
C LEU A 135 0.45 20.19 -17.06
N ASP A 136 0.73 21.42 -16.68
CA ASP A 136 1.58 22.28 -17.48
C ASP A 136 3.05 21.81 -17.52
N ASP A 137 3.87 22.44 -18.34
CA ASP A 137 5.29 22.05 -18.52
C ASP A 137 6.12 22.20 -17.25
N ALA A 138 5.80 23.12 -16.35
CA ALA A 138 6.52 23.33 -15.10
C ALA A 138 6.13 22.25 -14.09
N GLU A 139 4.84 21.99 -13.94
CA GLU A 139 4.29 20.94 -13.09
C GLU A 139 4.77 19.56 -13.53
N ARG A 140 4.77 19.29 -14.84
CA ARG A 140 5.29 18.03 -15.39
C ARG A 140 6.77 17.84 -15.05
N ARG A 141 7.60 18.87 -15.23
CA ARG A 141 9.03 18.78 -14.89
C ARG A 141 9.25 18.53 -13.42
N GLU A 142 8.47 19.20 -12.56
CA GLU A 142 8.54 18.98 -11.11
C GLU A 142 8.13 17.55 -10.74
N LEU A 143 7.03 17.04 -11.27
CA LEU A 143 6.54 15.68 -11.00
C LEU A 143 7.58 14.63 -11.42
N VAL A 144 8.20 14.79 -12.59
CA VAL A 144 9.28 13.90 -13.07
C VAL A 144 10.51 13.97 -12.16
N LYS A 145 10.90 15.15 -11.71
CA LYS A 145 12.02 15.33 -10.78
C LYS A 145 11.74 14.60 -9.46
N LEU A 146 10.56 14.76 -8.88
CA LEU A 146 10.14 14.08 -7.66
C LEU A 146 10.17 12.55 -7.81
N ALA A 147 9.69 12.04 -8.94
CA ALA A 147 9.65 10.61 -9.22
C ALA A 147 11.03 9.96 -9.33
N VAL A 148 11.99 10.66 -9.96
CA VAL A 148 13.34 10.14 -10.21
C VAL A 148 14.24 10.28 -8.98
N HIS A 149 13.99 11.30 -8.14
CA HIS A 149 14.80 11.63 -6.95
C HIS A 149 13.94 11.76 -5.68
N PRO A 150 13.24 10.69 -5.26
CA PRO A 150 12.36 10.75 -4.09
C PRO A 150 13.19 11.02 -2.82
N GLY A 151 12.81 12.06 -2.07
CA GLY A 151 13.44 12.39 -0.79
C GLY A 151 14.70 13.25 -0.88
N GLU A 152 15.12 13.69 -2.04
CA GLU A 152 16.23 14.65 -2.18
C GLU A 152 15.80 16.08 -1.87
N GLY A 153 16.59 16.77 -1.04
CA GLY A 153 16.31 18.15 -0.64
C GLY A 153 15.00 18.32 0.11
N ASP A 154 14.31 19.43 -0.13
CA ASP A 154 13.00 19.77 0.43
C ASP A 154 11.87 19.10 -0.38
N SER A 155 12.00 17.81 -0.58
CA SER A 155 11.15 17.05 -1.49
C SER A 155 9.74 16.84 -0.93
N ARG A 156 8.74 17.22 -1.73
CA ARG A 156 7.32 16.93 -1.46
C ARG A 156 6.99 15.43 -1.55
N LEU A 157 7.89 14.63 -2.11
CA LEU A 157 7.75 13.18 -2.24
C LEU A 157 8.92 12.50 -1.54
N ARG A 158 8.63 11.70 -0.51
CA ARG A 158 9.62 10.97 0.28
C ARG A 158 9.32 9.47 0.24
N TYR A 159 10.37 8.67 0.05
CA TYR A 159 10.32 7.23 0.25
C TYR A 159 11.23 6.81 1.40
N VAL A 160 10.69 6.08 2.37
CA VAL A 160 11.39 5.66 3.57
C VAL A 160 11.33 4.14 3.68
N HIS A 161 12.46 3.49 3.52
CA HIS A 161 12.57 2.05 3.79
C HIS A 161 12.82 1.80 5.27
N VAL A 162 11.89 1.13 5.94
CA VAL A 162 11.97 0.83 7.38
C VAL A 162 11.64 -0.63 7.63
N PRO A 163 12.59 -1.44 8.04
CA PRO A 163 12.34 -2.84 8.37
C PRO A 163 11.18 -2.98 9.37
N HIS A 164 10.30 -3.95 9.11
CA HIS A 164 9.16 -4.27 9.97
C HIS A 164 8.12 -3.15 10.15
N PHE A 165 8.03 -2.19 9.22
CA PHE A 165 7.14 -1.03 9.35
C PHE A 165 7.30 -0.30 10.69
N ASP A 166 8.52 -0.03 11.13
CA ASP A 166 8.74 0.75 12.34
C ASP A 166 8.62 2.25 12.04
N LEU A 167 7.41 2.79 12.18
CA LEU A 167 7.12 4.20 11.92
C LEU A 167 7.69 5.16 12.99
N GLY A 168 8.48 4.64 13.95
CA GLY A 168 9.16 5.46 14.95
C GLY A 168 10.14 6.49 14.37
N VAL A 169 10.55 6.30 13.13
CA VAL A 169 11.41 7.22 12.36
C VAL A 169 10.68 8.46 11.83
N LEU A 170 9.35 8.46 11.84
CA LEU A 170 8.53 9.58 11.41
C LEU A 170 8.19 10.49 12.60
N ASP A 171 7.99 11.77 12.30
CA ASP A 171 7.57 12.75 13.29
C ASP A 171 6.12 12.52 13.73
N SER A 172 5.79 12.96 14.97
CA SER A 172 4.41 12.96 15.46
C SER A 172 3.60 14.05 14.79
N ASP A 173 2.27 13.88 14.76
CA ASP A 173 1.32 14.91 14.32
C ASP A 173 1.67 15.51 12.95
N SER A 174 2.10 14.67 12.00
CA SER A 174 2.67 15.12 10.72
C SER A 174 1.76 14.91 9.52
N PHE A 175 0.79 13.98 9.61
CA PHE A 175 -0.01 13.59 8.46
C PHE A 175 -1.50 13.85 8.67
N ASP A 176 -2.15 14.36 7.62
CA ASP A 176 -3.60 14.60 7.58
C ASP A 176 -4.36 13.38 7.07
N LEU A 177 -3.69 12.53 6.29
CA LEU A 177 -4.25 11.34 5.67
C LEU A 177 -3.25 10.21 5.70
N VAL A 178 -3.68 9.04 6.14
CA VAL A 178 -2.88 7.81 6.10
C VAL A 178 -3.59 6.80 5.23
N LEU A 179 -2.87 6.21 4.27
CA LEU A 179 -3.39 5.31 3.26
C LEU A 179 -2.63 3.98 3.28
N SER A 180 -3.30 2.91 2.93
CA SER A 180 -2.68 1.60 2.71
C SER A 180 -3.52 0.77 1.75
N HIS A 181 -2.87 0.05 0.84
CA HIS A 181 -3.52 -0.89 -0.06
C HIS A 181 -2.76 -2.22 -0.04
N SER A 182 -3.44 -3.31 0.30
CA SER A 182 -2.92 -4.69 0.31
C SER A 182 -1.53 -4.83 0.95
N SER A 183 -1.33 -4.18 2.10
CA SER A 183 -0.05 -4.15 2.81
C SER A 183 -0.17 -4.55 4.28
N LEU A 184 -1.25 -4.17 4.97
CA LEU A 184 -1.39 -4.40 6.41
C LEU A 184 -1.55 -5.89 6.76
N GLU A 185 -2.05 -6.72 5.87
CA GLU A 185 -2.13 -8.18 6.01
C GLU A 185 -0.76 -8.84 6.15
N HIS A 186 0.31 -8.16 5.73
CA HIS A 186 1.70 -8.63 5.85
C HIS A 186 2.41 -8.12 7.10
N VAL A 187 1.76 -7.27 7.90
CA VAL A 187 2.38 -6.67 9.09
C VAL A 187 2.27 -7.60 10.29
N SER A 188 3.41 -8.12 10.75
CA SER A 188 3.46 -9.04 11.89
C SER A 188 3.14 -8.39 13.24
N ARG A 189 3.31 -7.07 13.38
CA ARG A 189 3.11 -6.31 14.62
C ARG A 189 2.03 -5.26 14.45
N ILE A 190 0.88 -5.66 13.94
CA ILE A 190 -0.20 -4.74 13.55
C ILE A 190 -0.59 -3.76 14.66
N LYS A 191 -0.70 -4.21 15.91
CA LYS A 191 -1.03 -3.34 17.05
C LYS A 191 0.00 -2.20 17.19
N LYS A 192 1.30 -2.53 17.21
CA LYS A 192 2.38 -1.52 17.30
C LYS A 192 2.34 -0.56 16.11
N THR A 193 2.12 -1.09 14.90
CA THR A 193 2.02 -0.26 13.68
C THR A 193 0.84 0.71 13.79
N LEU A 194 -0.34 0.27 14.22
CA LEU A 194 -1.49 1.15 14.39
C LEU A 194 -1.30 2.20 15.50
N GLU A 195 -0.64 1.85 16.60
CA GLU A 195 -0.24 2.82 17.64
C GLU A 195 0.70 3.90 17.06
N GLN A 196 1.65 3.50 16.22
CA GLN A 196 2.56 4.43 15.55
C GLN A 196 1.85 5.26 14.48
N VAL A 197 0.91 4.69 13.70
CA VAL A 197 0.04 5.45 12.79
C VAL A 197 -0.71 6.53 13.56
N SER A 198 -1.33 6.17 14.68
CA SER A 198 -2.04 7.13 15.53
C SER A 198 -1.12 8.27 16.04
N ARG A 199 0.13 7.97 16.35
CA ARG A 199 1.12 8.96 16.79
C ARG A 199 1.52 9.92 15.68
N THR A 200 1.68 9.42 14.44
CA THR A 200 2.12 10.24 13.30
C THR A 200 0.98 11.04 12.66
N ALA A 201 -0.24 10.61 12.86
CA ALA A 201 -1.44 11.27 12.36
C ALA A 201 -1.80 12.50 13.21
N ARG A 202 -2.19 13.59 12.56
CA ARG A 202 -2.71 14.79 13.24
C ARG A 202 -4.08 14.51 13.86
N ALA A 203 -4.44 15.32 14.84
CA ALA A 203 -5.80 15.30 15.36
C ALA A 203 -6.81 15.55 14.22
N GLY A 204 -7.77 14.64 14.06
CA GLY A 204 -8.75 14.69 12.97
C GLY A 204 -8.28 14.11 11.64
N ALA A 205 -7.06 13.59 11.54
CA ALA A 205 -6.59 12.85 10.37
C ALA A 205 -7.50 11.67 10.04
N ARG A 206 -7.46 11.21 8.80
CA ARG A 206 -8.20 10.04 8.32
C ARG A 206 -7.23 8.91 8.00
N PHE A 207 -7.65 7.68 8.29
CA PHE A 207 -6.94 6.48 7.89
C PHE A 207 -7.85 5.62 7.02
N VAL A 208 -7.37 5.31 5.80
CA VAL A 208 -8.05 4.40 4.87
C VAL A 208 -7.11 3.25 4.57
N ALA A 209 -7.58 2.04 4.78
CA ALA A 209 -6.82 0.84 4.45
C ALA A 209 -7.72 -0.15 3.72
N GLU A 210 -7.24 -0.65 2.60
CA GLU A 210 -7.77 -1.84 1.94
C GLU A 210 -6.89 -3.02 2.31
N ILE A 211 -7.50 -4.10 2.81
CA ILE A 211 -6.79 -5.28 3.32
C ILE A 211 -7.25 -6.50 2.52
N ASP A 212 -6.32 -7.19 1.88
CA ASP A 212 -6.60 -8.47 1.24
C ASP A 212 -6.56 -9.61 2.27
N LEU A 213 -7.73 -10.03 2.68
CA LEU A 213 -7.89 -11.13 3.64
C LEU A 213 -7.84 -12.52 2.98
N GLN A 214 -7.55 -12.61 1.70
CA GLN A 214 -7.55 -13.88 0.98
C GLN A 214 -6.20 -14.60 1.09
N THR A 215 -6.26 -15.90 0.99
CA THR A 215 -5.07 -16.75 0.86
C THR A 215 -4.36 -16.50 -0.45
N HIS A 216 -3.06 -16.14 -0.43
CA HIS A 216 -2.31 -15.75 -1.63
C HIS A 216 -1.96 -16.95 -2.54
N THR A 217 -2.01 -18.18 -2.04
CA THR A 217 -1.77 -19.38 -2.86
C THR A 217 -2.99 -19.64 -3.75
N ARG A 218 -2.90 -19.31 -5.04
CA ARG A 218 -4.01 -19.26 -6.00
C ARG A 218 -4.88 -20.53 -5.99
N TRP A 219 -4.30 -21.69 -6.11
CA TRP A 219 -5.05 -22.94 -6.16
C TRP A 219 -5.75 -23.29 -4.83
N VAL A 220 -5.26 -22.80 -3.69
CA VAL A 220 -5.97 -22.89 -2.40
C VAL A 220 -7.06 -21.85 -2.34
N ARG A 221 -6.75 -20.60 -2.74
CA ARG A 221 -7.69 -19.47 -2.71
C ARG A 221 -8.95 -19.76 -3.51
N ASP A 222 -8.81 -20.36 -4.68
CA ASP A 222 -9.95 -20.64 -5.57
C ASP A 222 -10.96 -21.63 -4.94
N HIS A 223 -10.56 -22.41 -3.95
CA HIS A 223 -11.39 -23.40 -3.24
C HIS A 223 -11.67 -23.05 -1.78
N ASP A 224 -10.77 -22.35 -1.13
CA ASP A 224 -10.86 -21.92 0.27
C ASP A 224 -10.12 -20.57 0.45
N PRO A 225 -10.76 -19.46 0.08
CA PRO A 225 -10.13 -18.14 0.06
C PRO A 225 -9.62 -17.69 1.43
N LEU A 226 -10.28 -18.13 2.53
CA LEU A 226 -9.88 -17.80 3.89
C LEU A 226 -9.06 -18.89 4.56
N ASN A 227 -8.43 -19.77 3.80
CA ASN A 227 -7.64 -20.90 4.31
C ASN A 227 -6.57 -20.46 5.32
N ILE A 228 -5.90 -19.33 5.09
CA ILE A 228 -4.83 -18.82 5.96
C ILE A 228 -5.27 -18.63 7.41
N TYR A 229 -6.54 -18.30 7.66
CA TYR A 229 -7.07 -18.06 9.01
C TYR A 229 -7.46 -19.33 9.78
N ARG A 230 -7.33 -20.49 9.16
CA ARG A 230 -7.64 -21.77 9.78
C ARG A 230 -6.46 -22.36 10.56
N TYR A 231 -5.31 -21.72 10.49
CA TYR A 231 -4.08 -22.17 11.15
C TYR A 231 -3.79 -21.37 12.41
N ARG A 232 -3.17 -22.01 13.39
CA ARG A 232 -2.73 -21.31 14.60
C ARG A 232 -1.50 -20.47 14.28
N SER A 233 -1.31 -19.38 15.02
CA SER A 233 -0.18 -18.45 14.85
C SER A 233 1.20 -19.09 15.10
N SER A 234 1.25 -20.34 15.55
CA SER A 234 2.49 -21.12 15.74
C SER A 234 2.95 -21.88 14.49
N LEU A 235 2.20 -21.84 13.40
CA LEU A 235 2.53 -22.37 12.09
C LEU A 235 2.90 -21.22 11.16
#